data_98136f41b9e1417d88d1f2f910a2c189
#
_entry.id   98136f41b9e1417d88d1f2f910a2c189
#
_cell.length_a   1.000
_cell.length_b   1.000
_cell.length_c   1.000
_cell.angle_alpha   90.00
_cell.angle_beta   90.00
_cell.angle_gamma   90.00
#
_symmetry.space_group_name_H-M   'P 1'
#
loop_
_entity.id
_entity.type
_entity.pdbx_description
1 polymer ?
#
loop_
_entity_poly.entity_id
_entity_poly.type
_entity_poly.pdbx_seq_one_letter_code
_entity_poly.pdbx_strand_id
1 'polypeptide(L)'
;MERFELLARLGFAPPEACRVRVIIDTDAKNEGDDDFAILHHLLTPQFDVRGICATHFEVKTTQRGLPPHSMERSYQEVCRLLNAAHIDDVPVFHGCTAPLASPEDAPNCEAVEFLIQEALRDDPAPLYIAAQGAMTNIAAALNCAPEIASRMTVLWNGGGPYPAGRPEFNVQQDPIACRVLLDSAVTVWQIPQDVYARFEVSISELALRVRPCGEVGAYLFQQLMDEYPSEYDPRFPLRTGGNWTLGDNTTAAVLLENGFRGHWTLRPAPVLLPSLTYAEASDRKTIRVYHDLDVRFALEDFYSKLALCYPR
;
A
#
# COMPACT_ATOMS: atom_id res chain seq x y z
N MET A 1 2.55 -23.60 0.56
CA MET A 1 2.16 -23.69 2.01
C MET A 1 0.99 -22.75 2.23
N GLU A 2 -0.02 -23.16 2.96
CA GLU A 2 -1.08 -22.23 3.33
C GLU A 2 -0.58 -21.21 4.35
N ARG A 3 -1.03 -19.97 4.22
CA ARG A 3 -0.58 -18.85 5.06
C ARG A 3 -0.76 -19.12 6.56
N PHE A 4 -1.82 -19.83 6.97
CA PHE A 4 -2.04 -20.14 8.39
C PHE A 4 -0.95 -21.07 8.98
N GLU A 5 -0.38 -21.99 8.19
CA GLU A 5 0.73 -22.85 8.62
C GLU A 5 2.00 -22.02 8.86
N LEU A 6 2.22 -21.01 8.02
CA LEU A 6 3.31 -20.07 8.19
C LEU A 6 3.13 -19.24 9.46
N LEU A 7 1.93 -18.70 9.68
CA LEU A 7 1.61 -17.88 10.86
C LEU A 7 1.69 -18.69 12.17
N ALA A 8 1.46 -20.00 12.14
CA ALA A 8 1.63 -20.86 13.33
C ALA A 8 3.06 -20.84 13.88
N ARG A 9 4.07 -20.52 13.05
CA ARG A 9 5.47 -20.38 13.47
C ARG A 9 5.72 -19.19 14.42
N LEU A 10 4.81 -18.21 14.45
CA LEU A 10 4.89 -17.09 15.38
C LEU A 10 4.75 -17.53 16.85
N GLY A 11 4.10 -18.67 17.11
CA GLY A 11 3.92 -19.22 18.46
C GLY A 11 2.87 -18.48 19.31
N PHE A 12 2.10 -17.57 18.73
CA PHE A 12 0.98 -16.89 19.37
C PHE A 12 -0.12 -16.59 18.34
N ALA A 13 -1.34 -16.39 18.83
CA ALA A 13 -2.47 -15.93 18.02
C ALA A 13 -3.17 -14.76 18.71
N PRO A 14 -3.49 -13.67 17.99
CA PRO A 14 -4.30 -12.59 18.56
C PRO A 14 -5.74 -13.07 18.78
N PRO A 15 -6.50 -12.39 19.69
CA PRO A 15 -7.91 -12.67 19.85
C PRO A 15 -8.69 -12.49 18.54
N GLU A 16 -9.70 -13.33 18.28
CA GLU A 16 -10.54 -13.25 17.08
C GLU A 16 -11.21 -11.85 16.93
N ALA A 17 -11.55 -11.22 18.02
CA ALA A 17 -12.11 -9.86 18.02
C ALA A 17 -11.16 -8.79 17.44
N CYS A 18 -9.87 -9.11 17.28
CA CYS A 18 -8.88 -8.24 16.65
C CYS A 18 -8.74 -8.47 15.15
N ARG A 19 -9.46 -9.46 14.58
CA ARG A 19 -9.41 -9.77 13.15
C ARG A 19 -9.96 -8.61 12.32
N VAL A 20 -9.22 -8.24 11.29
CA VAL A 20 -9.63 -7.30 10.26
C VAL A 20 -9.41 -7.91 8.89
N ARG A 21 -10.32 -7.66 7.95
CA ARG A 21 -10.12 -8.03 6.54
C ARG A 21 -9.28 -6.98 5.84
N VAL A 22 -8.31 -7.42 5.06
CA VAL A 22 -7.43 -6.52 4.30
C VAL A 22 -7.38 -6.94 2.84
N ILE A 23 -7.57 -5.98 1.95
CA ILE A 23 -7.19 -6.09 0.53
C ILE A 23 -5.98 -5.19 0.34
N ILE A 24 -4.95 -5.68 -0.33
CA ILE A 24 -3.78 -4.88 -0.69
C ILE A 24 -3.94 -4.46 -2.15
N ASP A 25 -3.85 -3.15 -2.43
CA ASP A 25 -3.85 -2.60 -3.78
C ASP A 25 -2.50 -1.92 -4.00
N THR A 26 -1.67 -2.47 -4.90
CA THR A 26 -0.22 -2.22 -4.95
C THR A 26 0.27 -2.05 -6.37
N ASP A 27 1.22 -1.16 -6.59
CA ASP A 27 1.97 -1.00 -7.84
C ASP A 27 3.39 -1.61 -7.75
N ALA A 28 3.49 -2.78 -7.12
CA ALA A 28 4.71 -3.55 -6.95
C ALA A 28 5.55 -3.57 -8.26
N LYS A 29 6.87 -3.54 -8.12
CA LYS A 29 7.82 -3.33 -9.24
C LYS A 29 7.86 -1.89 -9.79
N ASN A 30 7.12 -0.98 -9.20
CA ASN A 30 7.38 0.45 -9.37
C ASN A 30 8.68 0.85 -8.66
N GLU A 31 8.78 0.45 -7.40
CA GLU A 31 9.95 0.56 -6.52
C GLU A 31 10.15 -0.80 -5.82
N GLY A 32 10.89 -0.85 -4.74
CA GLY A 32 11.16 -2.11 -4.05
C GLY A 32 10.49 -2.25 -2.69
N ASP A 33 9.72 -1.28 -2.22
CA ASP A 33 9.15 -1.26 -0.87
C ASP A 33 7.77 -1.92 -0.75
N ASP A 34 6.99 -1.97 -1.84
CA ASP A 34 5.73 -2.72 -1.90
C ASP A 34 5.86 -4.15 -1.38
N ASP A 35 6.89 -4.86 -1.83
CA ASP A 35 7.10 -6.27 -1.48
C ASP A 35 7.30 -6.46 0.03
N PHE A 36 7.96 -5.50 0.70
CA PHE A 36 8.10 -5.50 2.15
C PHE A 36 6.75 -5.27 2.84
N ALA A 37 5.97 -4.34 2.34
CA ALA A 37 4.64 -4.03 2.87
C ALA A 37 3.66 -5.19 2.69
N ILE A 38 3.61 -5.78 1.50
CA ILE A 38 2.80 -6.98 1.20
C ILE A 38 3.15 -8.10 2.19
N LEU A 39 4.44 -8.40 2.32
CA LEU A 39 4.87 -9.46 3.23
C LEU A 39 4.56 -9.11 4.69
N HIS A 40 4.67 -7.85 5.12
CA HIS A 40 4.29 -7.42 6.46
C HIS A 40 2.80 -7.68 6.75
N HIS A 41 1.92 -7.36 5.81
CA HIS A 41 0.49 -7.70 5.91
C HIS A 41 0.28 -9.23 6.00
N LEU A 42 0.96 -10.00 5.14
CA LEU A 42 0.83 -11.45 5.11
C LEU A 42 1.33 -12.13 6.39
N LEU A 43 2.36 -11.58 7.04
CA LEU A 43 2.91 -12.11 8.29
C LEU A 43 2.20 -11.60 9.55
N THR A 44 1.18 -10.78 9.42
CA THR A 44 0.42 -10.23 10.54
C THR A 44 -0.82 -11.08 10.81
N PRO A 45 -0.88 -11.83 11.93
CA PRO A 45 -1.90 -12.85 12.12
C PRO A 45 -3.32 -12.33 12.32
N GLN A 46 -3.51 -11.07 12.77
CA GLN A 46 -4.83 -10.44 12.86
C GLN A 46 -5.35 -9.89 11.53
N PHE A 47 -4.52 -9.83 10.48
CA PHE A 47 -4.92 -9.39 9.15
C PHE A 47 -5.38 -10.59 8.32
N ASP A 48 -6.69 -10.70 8.10
CA ASP A 48 -7.25 -11.63 7.13
C ASP A 48 -7.08 -11.03 5.72
N VAL A 49 -5.91 -11.29 5.10
CA VAL A 49 -5.60 -10.81 3.76
C VAL A 49 -6.44 -11.56 2.75
N ARG A 50 -7.45 -10.87 2.19
CA ARG A 50 -8.45 -11.44 1.30
C ARG A 50 -7.94 -11.63 -0.13
N GLY A 51 -7.00 -10.80 -0.54
CA GLY A 51 -6.36 -10.83 -1.84
C GLY A 51 -5.50 -9.61 -2.09
N ILE A 52 -4.76 -9.65 -3.19
CA ILE A 52 -3.86 -8.60 -3.63
C ILE A 52 -4.28 -8.15 -5.03
N CYS A 53 -4.54 -6.86 -5.21
CA CYS A 53 -4.90 -6.23 -6.47
C CYS A 53 -3.67 -5.53 -7.05
N ALA A 54 -3.23 -5.92 -8.23
CA ALA A 54 -2.18 -5.21 -8.93
C ALA A 54 -2.74 -3.91 -9.52
N THR A 55 -2.03 -2.79 -9.35
CA THR A 55 -2.38 -1.52 -10.00
C THR A 55 -1.25 -1.06 -10.92
N HIS A 56 -1.54 -0.04 -11.74
CA HIS A 56 -0.60 0.47 -12.73
C HIS A 56 0.27 1.61 -12.17
N PHE A 57 1.45 1.79 -12.77
CA PHE A 57 2.28 2.99 -12.71
C PHE A 57 2.66 3.47 -14.11
N GLU A 58 1.68 3.52 -15.01
CA GLU A 58 1.88 3.71 -16.46
C GLU A 58 2.35 5.13 -16.80
N VAL A 59 2.03 6.13 -15.95
CA VAL A 59 2.52 7.51 -16.12
C VAL A 59 4.04 7.56 -15.94
N LYS A 60 4.58 6.94 -14.88
CA LYS A 60 6.04 6.80 -14.68
C LYS A 60 6.69 6.06 -15.84
N THR A 61 6.08 4.97 -16.28
CA THR A 61 6.53 4.14 -17.38
C THR A 61 6.72 4.99 -18.65
N THR A 62 5.70 5.77 -19.00
CA THR A 62 5.73 6.65 -20.18
C THR A 62 6.79 7.76 -20.03
N GLN A 63 6.84 8.40 -18.86
CA GLN A 63 7.76 9.54 -18.61
C GLN A 63 9.23 9.12 -18.62
N ARG A 64 9.54 7.90 -18.16
CA ARG A 64 10.91 7.38 -18.10
C ARG A 64 11.29 6.51 -19.29
N GLY A 65 10.40 6.30 -20.26
CA GLY A 65 10.65 5.42 -21.42
C GLY A 65 10.87 3.95 -21.02
N LEU A 66 10.24 3.52 -19.94
CA LEU A 66 10.29 2.15 -19.46
C LEU A 66 9.34 1.25 -20.29
N PRO A 67 9.49 -0.08 -20.25
CA PRO A 67 8.57 -0.99 -20.92
C PRO A 67 7.11 -0.75 -20.47
N PRO A 68 6.13 -0.76 -21.40
CA PRO A 68 4.71 -0.57 -21.08
C PRO A 68 4.14 -1.75 -20.26
N HIS A 69 2.85 -1.69 -19.95
CA HIS A 69 2.12 -2.72 -19.18
C HIS A 69 2.58 -2.82 -17.72
N SER A 70 2.64 -1.68 -17.04
CA SER A 70 3.09 -1.59 -15.66
C SER A 70 2.21 -2.40 -14.68
N MET A 71 0.89 -2.46 -14.89
CA MET A 71 -0.01 -3.31 -14.09
C MET A 71 0.37 -4.79 -14.18
N GLU A 72 0.66 -5.29 -15.38
CA GLU A 72 1.09 -6.67 -15.57
C GLU A 72 2.42 -6.96 -14.85
N ARG A 73 3.33 -5.99 -14.83
CA ARG A 73 4.60 -6.10 -14.07
C ARG A 73 4.34 -6.15 -12.57
N SER A 74 3.40 -5.34 -12.07
CA SER A 74 2.96 -5.40 -10.66
C SER A 74 2.38 -6.77 -10.32
N TYR A 75 1.50 -7.29 -11.16
CA TYR A 75 0.90 -8.62 -10.99
C TYR A 75 1.97 -9.72 -10.91
N GLN A 76 2.89 -9.73 -11.87
CA GLN A 76 3.98 -10.70 -11.92
C GLN A 76 4.93 -10.58 -10.73
N GLU A 77 5.18 -9.36 -10.23
CA GLU A 77 6.03 -9.16 -9.06
C GLU A 77 5.38 -9.74 -7.81
N VAL A 78 4.10 -9.46 -7.57
CA VAL A 78 3.35 -10.06 -6.47
C VAL A 78 3.38 -11.59 -6.54
N CYS A 79 3.20 -12.17 -7.72
CA CYS A 79 3.29 -13.62 -7.90
C CYS A 79 4.69 -14.17 -7.57
N ARG A 80 5.77 -13.45 -7.95
CA ARG A 80 7.14 -13.83 -7.59
C ARG A 80 7.38 -13.76 -6.10
N LEU A 81 6.92 -12.70 -5.45
CA LEU A 81 7.01 -12.55 -4.00
C LEU A 81 6.30 -13.68 -3.26
N LEU A 82 5.05 -14.00 -3.63
CA LEU A 82 4.30 -15.09 -3.03
C LEU A 82 4.99 -16.45 -3.21
N ASN A 83 5.57 -16.68 -4.40
CA ASN A 83 6.36 -17.88 -4.65
C ASN A 83 7.61 -17.95 -3.76
N ALA A 84 8.38 -16.87 -3.65
CA ALA A 84 9.56 -16.80 -2.77
C ALA A 84 9.19 -16.95 -1.28
N ALA A 85 7.99 -16.49 -0.91
CA ALA A 85 7.43 -16.66 0.42
C ALA A 85 6.79 -18.04 0.65
N HIS A 86 6.67 -18.87 -0.39
CA HIS A 86 5.95 -20.15 -0.36
C HIS A 86 4.49 -20.03 0.12
N ILE A 87 3.81 -18.96 -0.23
CA ILE A 87 2.39 -18.71 0.05
C ILE A 87 1.59 -18.93 -1.22
N ASP A 88 0.63 -19.86 -1.22
CA ASP A 88 -0.13 -20.29 -2.39
C ASP A 88 -1.66 -20.14 -2.24
N ASP A 89 -2.14 -19.67 -1.10
CA ASP A 89 -3.56 -19.53 -0.75
C ASP A 89 -4.07 -18.06 -0.80
N VAL A 90 -3.24 -17.11 -1.24
CA VAL A 90 -3.63 -15.70 -1.36
C VAL A 90 -3.82 -15.35 -2.85
N PRO A 91 -5.05 -15.02 -3.29
CA PRO A 91 -5.33 -14.72 -4.68
C PRO A 91 -4.76 -13.35 -5.08
N VAL A 92 -4.31 -13.25 -6.34
CA VAL A 92 -3.83 -12.02 -6.97
C VAL A 92 -4.72 -11.69 -8.16
N PHE A 93 -5.09 -10.42 -8.31
CA PHE A 93 -6.03 -9.96 -9.32
C PHE A 93 -5.41 -8.91 -10.23
N HIS A 94 -5.67 -9.03 -11.54
CA HIS A 94 -5.30 -8.00 -12.50
C HIS A 94 -6.19 -6.76 -12.32
N GLY A 95 -5.55 -5.60 -12.19
CA GLY A 95 -6.22 -4.32 -12.05
C GLY A 95 -6.38 -3.56 -13.36
N CYS A 96 -6.78 -2.31 -13.23
CA CYS A 96 -6.86 -1.38 -14.34
C CYS A 96 -5.45 -1.12 -14.92
N THR A 97 -5.37 -1.02 -16.25
CA THR A 97 -4.09 -0.91 -16.97
C THR A 97 -3.67 0.54 -17.25
N ALA A 98 -4.56 1.50 -16.97
CA ALA A 98 -4.33 2.92 -17.26
C ALA A 98 -5.15 3.79 -16.28
N PRO A 99 -4.79 5.09 -16.12
CA PRO A 99 -5.56 6.05 -15.35
C PRO A 99 -7.00 6.19 -15.87
N LEU A 100 -7.93 6.61 -15.01
CA LEU A 100 -9.31 6.94 -15.42
C LEU A 100 -9.32 8.05 -16.47
N ALA A 101 -10.20 7.91 -17.48
CA ALA A 101 -10.36 8.91 -18.53
C ALA A 101 -11.21 10.11 -18.08
N SER A 102 -12.13 9.90 -17.12
CA SER A 102 -12.97 10.93 -16.51
C SER A 102 -13.35 10.55 -15.08
N PRO A 103 -13.90 11.47 -14.25
CA PRO A 103 -14.38 11.15 -12.92
C PRO A 103 -15.49 10.08 -12.87
N GLU A 104 -16.25 9.94 -13.96
CA GLU A 104 -17.35 8.95 -14.10
C GLU A 104 -16.89 7.64 -14.74
N ASP A 105 -15.61 7.56 -15.15
CA ASP A 105 -15.07 6.36 -15.79
C ASP A 105 -15.07 5.19 -14.80
N ALA A 106 -15.55 4.05 -15.26
CA ALA A 106 -15.76 2.86 -14.45
C ALA A 106 -15.25 1.60 -15.20
N PRO A 107 -13.93 1.53 -15.48
CA PRO A 107 -13.36 0.38 -16.13
C PRO A 107 -13.59 -0.88 -15.29
N ASN A 108 -13.94 -1.98 -15.95
CA ASN A 108 -14.10 -3.27 -15.30
C ASN A 108 -12.84 -4.13 -15.46
N CYS A 109 -12.39 -4.74 -14.36
CA CYS A 109 -11.29 -5.69 -14.32
C CYS A 109 -11.44 -6.62 -13.10
N GLU A 110 -10.62 -7.67 -13.01
CA GLU A 110 -10.69 -8.64 -11.92
C GLU A 110 -10.60 -7.98 -10.53
N ALA A 111 -9.68 -7.02 -10.36
CA ALA A 111 -9.51 -6.31 -9.09
C ALA A 111 -10.76 -5.48 -8.72
N VAL A 112 -11.40 -4.81 -9.68
CA VAL A 112 -12.62 -4.04 -9.44
C VAL A 112 -13.77 -4.96 -9.03
N GLU A 113 -13.98 -6.07 -9.72
CA GLU A 113 -14.99 -7.06 -9.37
C GLU A 113 -14.74 -7.64 -7.97
N PHE A 114 -13.50 -7.98 -7.66
CA PHE A 114 -13.12 -8.52 -6.36
C PHE A 114 -13.32 -7.51 -5.22
N LEU A 115 -12.92 -6.25 -5.40
CA LEU A 115 -13.14 -5.18 -4.43
C LEU A 115 -14.64 -5.03 -4.10
N ILE A 116 -15.50 -5.02 -5.11
CA ILE A 116 -16.95 -4.92 -4.94
C ILE A 116 -17.49 -6.14 -4.20
N GLN A 117 -17.14 -7.34 -4.63
CA GLN A 117 -17.62 -8.59 -4.03
C GLN A 117 -17.21 -8.70 -2.56
N GLU A 118 -15.95 -8.38 -2.23
CA GLU A 118 -15.46 -8.47 -0.85
C GLU A 118 -16.06 -7.38 0.05
N ALA A 119 -16.27 -6.16 -0.48
CA ALA A 119 -16.93 -5.09 0.27
C ALA A 119 -18.42 -5.40 0.56
N LEU A 120 -19.10 -6.10 -0.35
CA LEU A 120 -20.50 -6.51 -0.18
C LEU A 120 -20.66 -7.80 0.63
N ARG A 121 -19.58 -8.50 0.97
CA ARG A 121 -19.61 -9.73 1.77
C ARG A 121 -20.26 -9.47 3.14
N ASP A 122 -21.11 -10.39 3.57
CA ASP A 122 -21.66 -10.41 4.91
C ASP A 122 -20.63 -11.03 5.89
N ASP A 123 -19.73 -10.18 6.38
CA ASP A 123 -18.69 -10.52 7.35
C ASP A 123 -18.60 -9.38 8.39
N PRO A 124 -18.69 -9.70 9.71
CA PRO A 124 -18.65 -8.68 10.76
C PRO A 124 -17.28 -7.99 10.92
N ALA A 125 -16.20 -8.60 10.43
CA ALA A 125 -14.87 -8.02 10.51
C ALA A 125 -14.75 -6.81 9.55
N PRO A 126 -14.23 -5.67 10.03
CA PRO A 126 -14.09 -4.48 9.19
C PRO A 126 -13.14 -4.73 8.02
N LEU A 127 -13.46 -4.14 6.86
CA LEU A 127 -12.64 -4.21 5.65
C LEU A 127 -11.79 -2.95 5.50
N TYR A 128 -10.48 -3.17 5.34
CA TYR A 128 -9.51 -2.13 5.02
C TYR A 128 -8.87 -2.41 3.66
N ILE A 129 -8.72 -1.36 2.84
CA ILE A 129 -7.98 -1.41 1.58
C ILE A 129 -6.63 -0.73 1.81
N ALA A 130 -5.56 -1.49 1.82
CA ALA A 130 -4.18 -1.00 1.90
C ALA A 130 -3.76 -0.51 0.51
N ALA A 131 -3.98 0.78 0.24
CA ALA A 131 -3.75 1.40 -1.06
C ALA A 131 -2.33 1.96 -1.12
N GLN A 132 -1.45 1.28 -1.84
CA GLN A 132 -0.01 1.52 -1.92
C GLN A 132 0.41 2.11 -3.29
N GLY A 133 -0.48 2.11 -4.27
CA GLY A 133 -0.25 2.64 -5.62
C GLY A 133 -1.32 3.63 -6.11
N ALA A 134 -1.56 3.66 -7.42
CA ALA A 134 -2.60 4.48 -8.02
C ALA A 134 -3.99 4.09 -7.52
N MET A 135 -4.84 5.07 -7.23
CA MET A 135 -6.21 4.83 -6.71
C MET A 135 -7.21 4.30 -7.75
N THR A 136 -6.76 3.95 -8.94
CA THR A 136 -7.60 3.63 -10.11
C THR A 136 -8.58 2.49 -9.85
N ASN A 137 -8.10 1.35 -9.30
CA ASN A 137 -8.96 0.20 -9.00
C ASN A 137 -10.06 0.56 -8.00
N ILE A 138 -9.69 1.29 -6.94
CA ILE A 138 -10.61 1.69 -5.87
C ILE A 138 -11.65 2.68 -6.38
N ALA A 139 -11.22 3.68 -7.16
CA ALA A 139 -12.12 4.68 -7.76
C ALA A 139 -13.08 4.03 -8.75
N ALA A 140 -12.59 3.14 -9.62
CA ALA A 140 -13.42 2.37 -10.54
C ALA A 140 -14.48 1.52 -9.79
N ALA A 141 -14.08 0.85 -8.70
CA ALA A 141 -15.01 0.08 -7.88
C ALA A 141 -16.08 0.98 -7.23
N LEU A 142 -15.71 2.17 -6.74
CA LEU A 142 -16.66 3.15 -6.19
C LEU A 142 -17.62 3.71 -7.24
N ASN A 143 -17.15 3.90 -8.48
CA ASN A 143 -17.99 4.34 -9.60
C ASN A 143 -18.95 3.22 -10.07
N CYS A 144 -18.49 1.97 -10.10
CA CYS A 144 -19.33 0.81 -10.45
C CYS A 144 -20.39 0.50 -9.39
N ALA A 145 -20.05 0.62 -8.10
CA ALA A 145 -20.92 0.23 -6.98
C ALA A 145 -20.77 1.23 -5.79
N PRO A 146 -21.39 2.41 -5.88
CA PRO A 146 -21.22 3.46 -4.86
C PRO A 146 -21.61 3.03 -3.44
N GLU A 147 -22.46 2.02 -3.28
CA GLU A 147 -22.90 1.47 -2.00
C GLU A 147 -21.77 0.82 -1.19
N ILE A 148 -20.66 0.42 -1.81
CA ILE A 148 -19.51 -0.14 -1.10
C ILE A 148 -18.79 0.90 -0.25
N ALA A 149 -18.98 2.19 -0.51
CA ALA A 149 -18.32 3.28 0.21
C ALA A 149 -18.54 3.24 1.73
N SER A 150 -19.70 2.73 2.18
CA SER A 150 -20.01 2.60 3.61
C SER A 150 -19.48 1.31 4.24
N ARG A 151 -18.86 0.41 3.46
CA ARG A 151 -18.47 -0.94 3.88
C ARG A 151 -16.97 -1.16 3.99
N MET A 152 -16.18 -0.17 3.63
CA MET A 152 -14.72 -0.27 3.67
C MET A 152 -14.06 1.03 4.11
N THR A 153 -12.82 0.92 4.56
CA THR A 153 -11.93 2.05 4.85
C THR A 153 -10.71 1.96 3.95
N VAL A 154 -10.39 3.04 3.25
CA VAL A 154 -9.20 3.12 2.41
C VAL A 154 -8.05 3.72 3.21
N LEU A 155 -6.98 2.96 3.37
CA LEU A 155 -5.69 3.40 3.92
C LEU A 155 -4.88 3.96 2.75
N TRP A 156 -4.99 5.25 2.52
CA TRP A 156 -4.37 5.89 1.36
C TRP A 156 -2.92 6.28 1.67
N ASN A 157 -1.96 5.45 1.24
CA ASN A 157 -0.55 5.81 1.26
C ASN A 157 -0.26 6.74 0.08
N GLY A 158 -0.40 8.04 0.28
CA GLY A 158 -0.26 8.99 -0.81
C GLY A 158 -0.73 10.40 -0.51
N GLY A 159 -0.50 11.23 -1.51
CA GLY A 159 -0.76 12.66 -1.45
C GLY A 159 0.30 13.45 -0.70
N GLY A 160 0.34 14.74 -0.98
CA GLY A 160 1.24 15.66 -0.28
C GLY A 160 0.76 16.01 1.13
N PRO A 161 1.64 16.66 1.92
CA PRO A 161 1.32 17.07 3.29
C PRO A 161 0.08 17.96 3.38
N TYR A 162 -0.82 17.64 4.28
CA TYR A 162 -1.98 18.48 4.58
C TYR A 162 -1.54 19.74 5.37
N PRO A 163 -2.10 20.95 5.13
CA PRO A 163 -3.24 21.26 4.25
C PRO A 163 -2.86 21.62 2.81
N ALA A 164 -1.61 21.92 2.50
CA ALA A 164 -1.23 22.50 1.21
C ALA A 164 -1.18 21.47 0.07
N GLY A 165 -0.86 20.21 0.37
CA GLY A 165 -0.58 19.21 -0.64
C GLY A 165 0.66 19.56 -1.47
N ARG A 166 1.06 18.64 -2.31
CA ARG A 166 2.06 18.82 -3.39
C ARG A 166 1.97 17.65 -4.36
N PRO A 167 2.58 17.74 -5.54
CA PRO A 167 2.74 16.59 -6.41
C PRO A 167 3.42 15.43 -5.64
N GLU A 168 2.77 14.29 -5.65
CA GLU A 168 3.22 13.07 -5.00
C GLU A 168 3.01 11.92 -5.97
N PHE A 169 3.81 10.87 -5.85
CA PHE A 169 3.94 9.83 -6.86
C PHE A 169 2.60 9.12 -7.17
N ASN A 170 1.92 8.56 -6.16
CA ASN A 170 0.68 7.81 -6.34
C ASN A 170 -0.45 8.70 -6.89
N VAL A 171 -0.50 9.97 -6.45
CA VAL A 171 -1.43 10.96 -7.02
C VAL A 171 -1.12 11.26 -8.48
N GLN A 172 0.16 11.31 -8.87
CA GLN A 172 0.56 11.56 -10.25
C GLN A 172 0.18 10.42 -11.20
N GLN A 173 0.08 9.19 -10.69
CA GLN A 173 -0.32 8.05 -11.51
C GLN A 173 -1.79 8.12 -11.93
N ASP A 174 -2.69 8.64 -11.08
CA ASP A 174 -4.09 8.89 -11.43
C ASP A 174 -4.72 10.01 -10.57
N PRO A 175 -4.56 11.28 -10.97
CA PRO A 175 -5.18 12.39 -10.26
C PRO A 175 -6.72 12.37 -10.27
N ILE A 176 -7.33 11.75 -11.30
CA ILE A 176 -8.78 11.65 -11.43
C ILE A 176 -9.30 10.67 -10.38
N ALA A 177 -8.70 9.50 -10.26
CA ALA A 177 -9.06 8.51 -9.25
C ALA A 177 -8.92 9.07 -7.82
N CYS A 178 -7.87 9.85 -7.54
CA CYS A 178 -7.71 10.53 -6.25
C CYS A 178 -8.85 11.53 -5.98
N ARG A 179 -9.33 12.26 -6.99
CA ARG A 179 -10.51 13.13 -6.83
C ARG A 179 -11.77 12.33 -6.54
N VAL A 180 -12.02 11.25 -7.30
CA VAL A 180 -13.15 10.34 -7.04
C VAL A 180 -13.11 9.83 -5.59
N LEU A 181 -11.96 9.35 -5.12
CA LEU A 181 -11.79 8.91 -3.73
C LEU A 181 -12.16 10.01 -2.72
N LEU A 182 -11.62 11.21 -2.89
CA LEU A 182 -11.86 12.34 -1.99
C LEU A 182 -13.29 12.87 -2.06
N ASP A 183 -13.97 12.77 -3.20
CA ASP A 183 -15.35 13.22 -3.42
C ASP A 183 -16.40 12.19 -3.00
N SER A 184 -16.04 10.90 -2.98
CA SER A 184 -16.94 9.80 -2.59
C SER A 184 -17.27 9.81 -1.09
N ALA A 185 -18.23 8.98 -0.68
CA ALA A 185 -18.61 8.81 0.74
C ALA A 185 -17.69 7.85 1.52
N VAL A 186 -16.70 7.21 0.88
CA VAL A 186 -15.83 6.22 1.51
C VAL A 186 -15.00 6.84 2.65
N THR A 187 -14.78 6.08 3.71
CA THR A 187 -13.88 6.46 4.80
C THR A 187 -12.42 6.43 4.31
N VAL A 188 -11.68 7.52 4.48
CA VAL A 188 -10.29 7.64 4.06
C VAL A 188 -9.39 7.93 5.27
N TRP A 189 -8.33 7.14 5.39
CA TRP A 189 -7.19 7.40 6.28
C TRP A 189 -5.99 7.72 5.41
N GLN A 190 -5.66 9.00 5.30
CA GLN A 190 -4.54 9.44 4.49
C GLN A 190 -3.23 9.33 5.28
N ILE A 191 -2.22 8.73 4.66
CA ILE A 191 -0.84 8.68 5.12
C ILE A 191 -0.02 9.48 4.11
N PRO A 192 0.20 10.79 4.33
CA PRO A 192 0.83 11.66 3.36
C PRO A 192 2.34 11.44 3.25
N GLN A 193 2.93 11.97 2.19
CA GLN A 193 4.33 11.75 1.83
C GLN A 193 5.33 12.09 2.94
N ASP A 194 5.10 13.12 3.74
CA ASP A 194 5.96 13.52 4.86
C ASP A 194 5.90 12.57 6.06
N VAL A 195 4.92 11.66 6.08
CA VAL A 195 4.80 10.58 7.06
C VAL A 195 5.44 9.30 6.53
N TYR A 196 5.04 8.83 5.34
CA TYR A 196 5.58 7.58 4.81
C TYR A 196 7.08 7.68 4.46
N ALA A 197 7.56 8.84 4.04
CA ALA A 197 8.98 9.08 3.77
C ALA A 197 9.89 8.92 5.01
N ARG A 198 9.33 8.85 6.21
CA ARG A 198 10.08 8.61 7.46
C ARG A 198 10.38 7.14 7.71
N PHE A 199 9.82 6.23 6.93
CA PHE A 199 10.12 4.79 7.01
C PHE A 199 11.46 4.47 6.34
N GLU A 200 12.46 5.25 6.67
CA GLU A 200 13.80 5.14 6.15
C GLU A 200 14.58 4.06 6.91
N VAL A 201 15.22 3.17 6.17
CA VAL A 201 16.01 2.05 6.69
C VAL A 201 17.41 2.07 6.09
N SER A 202 18.42 1.63 6.82
CA SER A 202 19.74 1.47 6.22
C SER A 202 19.84 0.16 5.43
N ILE A 203 20.58 0.19 4.32
CA ILE A 203 20.87 -1.02 3.54
C ILE A 203 21.58 -2.08 4.39
N SER A 204 22.43 -1.63 5.33
CA SER A 204 23.12 -2.53 6.30
C SER A 204 22.14 -3.23 7.23
N GLU A 205 21.07 -2.54 7.65
CA GLU A 205 20.02 -3.12 8.48
C GLU A 205 19.26 -4.20 7.69
N LEU A 206 18.86 -3.92 6.44
CA LEU A 206 18.21 -4.91 5.58
C LEU A 206 19.11 -6.12 5.30
N ALA A 207 20.42 -5.89 5.07
CA ALA A 207 21.38 -6.97 4.89
C ALA A 207 21.52 -7.87 6.12
N LEU A 208 21.39 -7.28 7.32
CA LEU A 208 21.50 -8.00 8.60
C LEU A 208 20.18 -8.69 9.00
N ARG A 209 19.05 -7.98 8.84
CA ARG A 209 17.75 -8.35 9.41
C ARG A 209 16.85 -9.10 8.42
N VAL A 210 16.90 -8.75 7.13
CA VAL A 210 16.00 -9.26 6.11
C VAL A 210 16.67 -10.35 5.27
N ARG A 211 17.81 -10.06 4.64
CA ARG A 211 18.47 -10.98 3.71
C ARG A 211 18.66 -12.42 4.21
N PRO A 212 18.98 -12.69 5.50
CA PRO A 212 19.19 -14.06 5.98
C PRO A 212 17.89 -14.82 6.30
N CYS A 213 16.72 -14.21 6.12
CA CYS A 213 15.43 -14.81 6.45
C CYS A 213 14.86 -15.64 5.29
N GLY A 214 15.46 -16.81 5.05
CA GLY A 214 15.03 -17.76 4.01
C GLY A 214 15.12 -17.19 2.59
N GLU A 215 14.44 -17.84 1.66
CA GLU A 215 14.41 -17.47 0.24
C GLU A 215 13.75 -16.10 0.05
N VAL A 216 12.64 -15.83 0.72
CA VAL A 216 11.92 -14.56 0.63
C VAL A 216 12.75 -13.38 1.13
N GLY A 217 13.49 -13.53 2.23
CA GLY A 217 14.36 -12.46 2.74
C GLY A 217 15.52 -12.14 1.79
N ALA A 218 16.10 -13.19 1.18
CA ALA A 218 17.11 -13.01 0.14
C ALA A 218 16.53 -12.33 -1.11
N TYR A 219 15.31 -12.71 -1.52
CA TYR A 219 14.59 -12.12 -2.63
C TYR A 219 14.31 -10.63 -2.40
N LEU A 220 13.70 -10.25 -1.27
CA LEU A 220 13.41 -8.86 -0.92
C LEU A 220 14.67 -7.99 -0.97
N PHE A 221 15.76 -8.49 -0.41
CA PHE A 221 17.03 -7.76 -0.42
C PHE A 221 17.59 -7.61 -1.81
N GLN A 222 17.58 -8.68 -2.63
CA GLN A 222 18.18 -8.66 -3.94
C GLN A 222 17.41 -7.77 -4.92
N GLN A 223 16.06 -7.88 -4.96
CA GLN A 223 15.25 -7.06 -5.85
C GLN A 223 15.40 -5.57 -5.54
N LEU A 224 15.51 -5.21 -4.26
CA LEU A 224 15.78 -3.83 -3.86
C LEU A 224 17.18 -3.39 -4.32
N MET A 225 18.20 -4.26 -4.25
CA MET A 225 19.54 -3.95 -4.74
C MET A 225 19.60 -3.82 -6.26
N ASP A 226 18.75 -4.52 -6.99
CA ASP A 226 18.65 -4.41 -8.44
C ASP A 226 18.01 -3.08 -8.87
N GLU A 227 17.04 -2.58 -8.12
CA GLU A 227 16.40 -1.26 -8.36
C GLU A 227 17.27 -0.09 -7.88
N TYR A 228 18.07 -0.27 -6.85
CA TYR A 228 18.83 0.75 -6.16
C TYR A 228 19.67 1.67 -7.07
N PRO A 229 20.40 1.17 -8.10
CA PRO A 229 21.18 2.04 -8.98
C PRO A 229 20.31 2.98 -9.82
N SER A 230 19.07 2.59 -10.14
CA SER A 230 18.16 3.39 -10.97
C SER A 230 17.53 4.55 -10.21
N GLU A 231 17.42 4.43 -8.88
CA GLU A 231 16.88 5.47 -8.00
C GLU A 231 17.96 6.47 -7.53
N TYR A 232 19.24 6.22 -7.83
CA TYR A 232 20.29 7.19 -7.58
C TYR A 232 20.21 8.36 -8.57
N ASP A 233 19.82 9.51 -8.08
CA ASP A 233 19.80 10.73 -8.87
C ASP A 233 20.96 11.66 -8.44
N PRO A 234 21.98 11.86 -9.29
CA PRO A 234 23.14 12.69 -8.95
C PRO A 234 22.81 14.17 -8.71
N ARG A 235 21.58 14.60 -9.07
CA ARG A 235 21.09 15.94 -8.76
C ARG A 235 20.79 16.16 -7.27
N PHE A 236 20.68 15.07 -6.52
CA PHE A 236 20.49 15.09 -5.06
C PHE A 236 21.80 14.72 -4.33
N PRO A 237 22.75 15.64 -4.21
CA PRO A 237 24.10 15.32 -3.72
C PRO A 237 24.14 14.86 -2.24
N LEU A 238 23.04 15.04 -1.50
CA LEU A 238 22.93 14.57 -0.11
C LEU A 238 22.53 13.08 0.00
N ARG A 239 22.19 12.42 -1.10
CA ARG A 239 21.95 10.98 -1.10
C ARG A 239 23.29 10.24 -1.07
N THR A 240 23.65 9.73 0.08
CA THR A 240 24.89 8.96 0.25
C THR A 240 24.77 7.51 -0.17
N GLY A 241 23.58 7.06 -0.53
CA GLY A 241 23.35 5.69 -0.98
C GLY A 241 23.36 4.64 0.13
N GLY A 242 23.18 5.00 1.39
CA GLY A 242 23.19 4.04 2.50
C GLY A 242 21.83 3.64 3.04
N ASN A 243 20.74 4.14 2.43
CA ASN A 243 19.37 3.99 2.93
C ASN A 243 18.35 3.76 1.82
N TRP A 244 17.18 3.28 2.22
CA TRP A 244 15.98 3.13 1.40
C TRP A 244 14.75 3.52 2.21
N THR A 245 13.67 3.94 1.55
CA THR A 245 12.39 4.24 2.21
C THR A 245 11.44 3.08 1.98
N LEU A 246 10.96 2.45 3.06
CA LEU A 246 9.93 1.41 3.03
C LEU A 246 8.55 2.04 3.29
N GLY A 247 8.17 3.00 2.45
CA GLY A 247 7.00 3.87 2.64
C GLY A 247 5.68 3.12 2.75
N ASP A 248 5.49 2.08 1.96
CA ASP A 248 4.25 1.31 1.90
C ASP A 248 3.95 0.50 3.16
N ASN A 249 4.99 0.21 3.98
CA ASN A 249 4.80 -0.44 5.29
C ASN A 249 3.91 0.37 6.25
N THR A 250 3.70 1.64 5.97
CA THR A 250 2.77 2.49 6.74
C THR A 250 1.35 1.97 6.73
N THR A 251 0.91 1.30 5.66
CA THR A 251 -0.45 0.73 5.57
C THR A 251 -0.67 -0.42 6.56
N ALA A 252 0.37 -1.19 6.88
CA ALA A 252 0.33 -2.16 7.98
C ALA A 252 0.45 -1.45 9.34
N ALA A 253 1.35 -0.47 9.45
CA ALA A 253 1.64 0.25 10.70
C ALA A 253 0.37 0.91 11.30
N VAL A 254 -0.44 1.58 10.48
CA VAL A 254 -1.67 2.27 10.95
C VAL A 254 -2.72 1.32 11.53
N LEU A 255 -2.71 0.05 11.14
CA LEU A 255 -3.59 -0.98 11.68
C LEU A 255 -3.01 -1.68 12.92
N LEU A 256 -1.68 -1.62 13.11
CA LEU A 256 -0.98 -2.21 14.25
C LEU A 256 -0.86 -1.25 15.43
N GLU A 257 -0.84 0.05 15.18
CA GLU A 257 -0.75 1.04 16.25
C GLU A 257 -2.02 1.05 17.12
N ASN A 258 -1.81 1.12 18.43
CA ASN A 258 -2.91 1.43 19.34
C ASN A 258 -3.28 2.92 19.17
N GLY A 259 -4.53 3.25 19.01
CA GLY A 259 -5.01 4.62 18.76
C GLY A 259 -4.76 5.64 19.89
N PHE A 260 -4.04 5.29 20.96
CA PHE A 260 -3.81 6.15 22.13
C PHE A 260 -2.76 7.26 21.90
N ARG A 261 -1.91 7.13 20.88
CA ARG A 261 -0.82 8.08 20.64
C ARG A 261 -1.27 9.35 19.90
N GLY A 262 -2.46 9.34 19.27
CA GLY A 262 -2.99 10.51 18.59
C GLY A 262 -2.17 10.97 17.38
N HIS A 263 -1.58 10.04 16.64
CA HIS A 263 -0.74 10.33 15.47
C HIS A 263 -1.51 10.82 14.25
N TRP A 264 -2.78 11.14 14.39
CA TRP A 264 -3.64 11.62 13.32
C TRP A 264 -4.62 12.70 13.80
N THR A 265 -5.15 13.45 12.85
CA THR A 265 -6.21 14.42 13.07
C THR A 265 -7.33 14.22 12.06
N LEU A 266 -8.56 14.61 12.44
CA LEU A 266 -9.67 14.67 11.51
C LEU A 266 -9.64 16.01 10.77
N ARG A 267 -9.72 15.98 9.46
CA ARG A 267 -9.69 17.14 8.58
C ARG A 267 -10.76 17.01 7.49
N PRO A 268 -11.33 18.12 6.99
CA PRO A 268 -12.14 18.08 5.79
C PRO A 268 -11.31 17.51 4.61
N ALA A 269 -11.90 16.66 3.78
CA ALA A 269 -11.23 16.19 2.58
C ALA A 269 -10.89 17.38 1.67
N PRO A 270 -9.64 17.54 1.23
CA PRO A 270 -9.25 18.66 0.39
C PRO A 270 -9.82 18.51 -1.02
N VAL A 271 -9.88 19.61 -1.75
CA VAL A 271 -10.06 19.60 -3.22
C VAL A 271 -8.68 19.43 -3.85
N LEU A 272 -8.49 18.35 -4.61
CA LEU A 272 -7.26 18.13 -5.37
C LEU A 272 -7.28 18.99 -6.64
N LEU A 273 -6.41 20.00 -6.68
CA LEU A 273 -6.27 20.92 -7.80
C LEU A 273 -5.52 20.27 -8.99
N PRO A 274 -5.61 20.83 -10.20
CA PRO A 274 -4.81 20.36 -11.34
C PRO A 274 -3.29 20.43 -11.12
N SER A 275 -2.82 21.30 -10.23
CA SER A 275 -1.42 21.40 -9.77
C SER A 275 -0.99 20.28 -8.83
N LEU A 276 -1.90 19.36 -8.46
CA LEU A 276 -1.73 18.32 -7.45
C LEU A 276 -1.47 18.88 -6.04
N THR A 277 -1.81 20.13 -5.81
CA THR A 277 -1.89 20.77 -4.51
C THR A 277 -3.33 20.72 -3.99
N TYR A 278 -3.53 21.07 -2.72
CA TYR A 278 -4.84 21.04 -2.08
C TYR A 278 -5.43 22.45 -1.94
N ALA A 279 -6.74 22.54 -2.14
CA ALA A 279 -7.53 23.67 -1.66
C ALA A 279 -8.44 23.20 -0.53
N GLU A 280 -8.55 23.99 0.53
CA GLU A 280 -9.43 23.72 1.66
C GLU A 280 -10.90 23.90 1.26
N ALA A 281 -11.76 23.00 1.75
CA ALA A 281 -13.22 23.07 1.61
C ALA A 281 -13.86 22.49 2.86
N SER A 282 -14.43 23.38 3.68
CA SER A 282 -14.93 23.03 5.03
C SER A 282 -16.23 22.22 5.05
N ASP A 283 -16.94 22.19 3.93
CA ASP A 283 -18.24 21.51 3.74
C ASP A 283 -18.13 20.07 3.23
N ARG A 284 -16.91 19.58 3.08
CA ARG A 284 -16.66 18.21 2.59
C ARG A 284 -16.63 17.18 3.72
N LYS A 285 -16.71 15.88 3.34
CA LYS A 285 -16.55 14.77 4.28
C LYS A 285 -15.27 14.91 5.10
N THR A 286 -15.25 14.38 6.30
CA THR A 286 -14.05 14.34 7.13
C THR A 286 -13.22 13.11 6.80
N ILE A 287 -11.90 13.29 6.66
CA ILE A 287 -10.92 12.23 6.52
C ILE A 287 -9.96 12.23 7.72
N ARG A 288 -9.36 11.07 8.00
CA ARG A 288 -8.26 10.98 8.96
C ARG A 288 -6.95 11.28 8.22
N VAL A 289 -6.15 12.22 8.74
CA VAL A 289 -4.84 12.57 8.19
C VAL A 289 -3.79 12.24 9.25
N TYR A 290 -2.92 11.30 8.94
CA TYR A 290 -1.77 10.97 9.78
C TYR A 290 -0.71 12.06 9.68
N HIS A 291 0.00 12.32 10.77
CA HIS A 291 1.12 13.27 10.84
C HIS A 291 2.36 12.65 11.50
N ASP A 292 2.22 11.45 12.05
CA ASP A 292 3.30 10.67 12.62
C ASP A 292 2.93 9.19 12.65
N LEU A 293 3.94 8.30 12.74
CA LEU A 293 3.82 6.86 13.00
C LEU A 293 5.04 6.40 13.77
N ASP A 294 4.91 5.34 14.59
CA ASP A 294 6.05 4.74 15.26
C ASP A 294 6.83 3.82 14.29
N VAL A 295 7.71 4.44 13.50
CA VAL A 295 8.54 3.74 12.50
C VAL A 295 9.31 2.58 13.12
N ARG A 296 9.91 2.82 14.32
CA ARG A 296 10.68 1.78 15.01
C ARG A 296 9.80 0.58 15.37
N PHE A 297 8.61 0.83 15.92
CA PHE A 297 7.68 -0.25 16.26
C PHE A 297 7.28 -1.05 15.02
N ALA A 298 6.88 -0.37 13.94
CA ALA A 298 6.41 -1.02 12.72
C ALA A 298 7.51 -1.87 12.05
N LEU A 299 8.72 -1.34 11.95
CA LEU A 299 9.84 -2.08 11.34
C LEU A 299 10.31 -3.25 12.22
N GLU A 300 10.37 -3.08 13.54
CA GLU A 300 10.71 -4.18 14.46
C GLU A 300 9.64 -5.28 14.45
N ASP A 301 8.36 -4.94 14.33
CA ASP A 301 7.28 -5.90 14.17
C ASP A 301 7.46 -6.72 12.89
N PHE A 302 7.74 -6.05 11.76
CA PHE A 302 8.03 -6.72 10.49
C PHE A 302 9.23 -7.66 10.59
N TYR A 303 10.38 -7.16 11.06
CA TYR A 303 11.62 -7.95 11.15
C TYR A 303 11.46 -9.16 12.08
N SER A 304 10.74 -8.98 13.18
CA SER A 304 10.50 -10.06 14.15
C SER A 304 9.63 -11.15 13.55
N LYS A 305 8.54 -10.79 12.89
CA LYS A 305 7.65 -11.71 12.19
C LYS A 305 8.40 -12.44 11.07
N LEU A 306 9.17 -11.70 10.26
CA LEU A 306 9.97 -12.29 9.19
C LEU A 306 10.96 -13.34 9.74
N ALA A 307 11.71 -13.01 10.79
CA ALA A 307 12.68 -13.91 11.39
C ALA A 307 12.04 -15.15 12.05
N LEU A 308 10.84 -15.02 12.62
CA LEU A 308 10.09 -16.15 13.21
C LEU A 308 9.50 -17.05 12.14
N CYS A 309 8.94 -16.48 11.08
CA CYS A 309 8.32 -17.23 10.00
C CYS A 309 9.34 -17.89 9.06
N TYR A 310 10.48 -17.24 8.85
CA TYR A 310 11.56 -17.68 7.95
C TYR A 310 12.90 -17.68 8.70
N PRO A 311 13.12 -18.64 9.59
CA PRO A 311 14.37 -18.72 10.35
C PRO A 311 15.57 -18.90 9.42
N ARG A 312 16.72 -18.40 9.88
CA ARG A 312 18.01 -18.44 9.17
C ARG A 312 18.50 -19.86 8.91
#